data_ef0ab89145298052f21ea3a589de3954
#
_entry.id   ef0ab89145298052f21ea3a589de3954
#
_cell.length_a   1.000
_cell.length_b   1.000
_cell.length_c   1.000
_cell.angle_alpha   90.00
_cell.angle_beta   90.00
_cell.angle_gamma   90.00
#
_symmetry.space_group_name_H-M   'P 1'
#
loop_
_entity.id
_entity.type
_entity.pdbx_description
1 polymer ?
#
loop_
_entity_poly.entity_id
_entity_poly.type
_entity_poly.pdbx_seq_one_letter_code
_entity_poly.pdbx_strand_id
1 'polypeptide(L)'
;GMAELSGYQIQLNPARRETLEIVLNDLFPQGGDLSRATFWSGLRPMTPDSTPIIGYSGFDNLTLNTGHGTLGWTMSLGSGKLAADMVSGVTPEIRVDDLGLNRYH
;
A
#
# COMPACT_ATOMS: atom_id res chain seq x y z
N GLY A 1 6.84 0.85 9.63
CA GLY A 1 7.48 -0.34 9.04
C GLY A 1 8.56 0.04 8.04
N MET A 2 9.37 -0.92 7.67
CA MET A 2 10.45 -0.76 6.69
C MET A 2 10.14 -1.64 5.48
N ALA A 3 10.45 -1.16 4.27
CA ALA A 3 10.27 -1.90 3.03
C ALA A 3 11.63 -2.32 2.45
N GLU A 4 11.70 -3.52 1.92
CA GLU A 4 12.88 -4.08 1.25
C GLU A 4 12.47 -4.72 -0.08
N LEU A 5 13.36 -4.65 -1.07
CA LEU A 5 13.21 -5.37 -2.33
C LEU A 5 13.74 -6.80 -2.15
N SER A 6 12.86 -7.72 -1.76
CA SER A 6 13.21 -9.12 -1.45
C SER A 6 12.46 -10.15 -2.32
N GLY A 7 11.82 -9.70 -3.40
CA GLY A 7 10.93 -10.55 -4.19
C GLY A 7 9.78 -11.06 -3.33
N TYR A 8 9.57 -12.38 -3.30
CA TYR A 8 8.53 -13.02 -2.50
C TYR A 8 9.01 -13.55 -1.15
N GLN A 9 10.23 -13.20 -0.73
CA GLN A 9 10.76 -13.65 0.56
C GLN A 9 10.15 -12.83 1.70
N ILE A 10 9.65 -13.53 2.71
CA ILE A 10 9.05 -12.93 3.91
C ILE A 10 9.82 -13.29 5.19
N GLN A 11 11.09 -13.67 5.04
CA GLN A 11 11.94 -14.00 6.18
C GLN A 11 12.18 -12.76 7.05
N LEU A 12 12.12 -12.96 8.35
CA LEU A 12 12.35 -11.89 9.31
C LEU A 12 13.85 -11.57 9.39
N ASN A 13 14.18 -10.28 9.21
CA ASN A 13 15.53 -9.78 9.38
C ASN A 13 15.69 -9.19 10.80
N PRO A 14 16.47 -9.82 11.70
CA PRO A 14 16.62 -9.36 13.09
C PRO A 14 17.11 -7.91 13.21
N ALA A 15 17.99 -7.46 12.30
CA ALA A 15 18.48 -6.08 12.31
C ALA A 15 17.36 -5.05 12.07
N ARG A 16 16.31 -5.44 11.36
CA ARG A 16 15.14 -4.57 11.15
C ARG A 16 14.27 -4.45 12.40
N ARG A 17 14.19 -5.52 13.17
CA ARG A 17 13.52 -5.50 14.47
C ARG A 17 14.18 -4.49 15.40
N GLU A 18 15.50 -4.58 15.58
CA GLU A 18 16.27 -3.66 16.41
C GLU A 18 16.04 -2.20 16.00
N THR A 19 16.11 -1.90 14.70
CA THR A 19 15.87 -0.55 14.18
C THR A 19 14.45 -0.04 14.52
N LEU A 20 13.44 -0.89 14.40
CA LEU A 20 12.05 -0.52 14.73
C LEU A 20 11.86 -0.29 16.23
N GLU A 21 12.50 -1.08 17.07
CA GLU A 21 12.48 -0.94 18.53
C GLU A 21 13.16 0.36 18.97
N ILE A 22 14.32 0.71 18.38
CA ILE A 22 15.00 1.99 18.63
C ILE A 22 14.10 3.18 18.27
N VAL A 23 13.54 3.18 17.05
CA VAL A 23 12.66 4.27 16.59
C VAL A 23 11.41 4.41 17.46
N LEU A 24 10.83 3.28 17.88
CA LEU A 24 9.65 3.32 18.74
C LEU A 24 9.98 3.89 20.13
N ASN A 25 11.07 3.46 20.73
CA ASN A 25 11.52 3.97 22.03
C ASN A 25 11.90 5.46 21.98
N ASP A 26 12.50 5.92 20.87
CA ASP A 26 12.89 7.30 20.69
C ASP A 26 11.68 8.24 20.53
N LEU A 27 10.73 7.85 19.70
CA LEU A 27 9.56 8.68 19.38
C LEU A 27 8.42 8.53 20.40
N PHE A 28 8.24 7.33 20.96
CA PHE A 28 7.10 6.98 21.81
C PHE A 28 7.55 6.10 23.00
N PRO A 29 8.37 6.61 23.92
CA PRO A 29 8.97 5.78 24.99
C PRO A 29 7.97 5.13 25.94
N GLN A 30 6.72 5.61 25.93
CA GLN A 30 5.60 5.03 26.68
C GLN A 30 4.49 4.49 25.78
N GLY A 31 4.76 4.32 24.49
CA GLY A 31 3.77 3.94 23.48
C GLY A 31 3.35 2.47 23.52
N GLY A 32 4.10 1.63 24.25
CA GLY A 32 3.79 0.21 24.38
C GLY A 32 4.87 -0.58 25.12
N ASP A 33 4.57 -1.85 25.36
CA ASP A 33 5.50 -2.81 25.98
C ASP A 33 6.19 -3.63 24.88
N LEU A 34 7.45 -3.32 24.60
CA LEU A 34 8.25 -4.00 23.57
C LEU A 34 8.51 -5.48 23.90
N SER A 35 8.47 -5.87 25.17
CA SER A 35 8.63 -7.28 25.55
C SER A 35 7.49 -8.16 25.04
N ARG A 36 6.34 -7.54 24.76
CA ARG A 36 5.12 -8.17 24.23
C ARG A 36 4.93 -7.96 22.72
N ALA A 37 5.84 -7.22 22.08
CA ALA A 37 5.74 -6.90 20.66
C ALA A 37 5.99 -8.13 19.79
N THR A 38 5.14 -8.34 18.81
CA THR A 38 5.33 -9.35 17.78
C THR A 38 5.95 -8.72 16.55
N PHE A 39 7.12 -9.24 16.16
CA PHE A 39 7.77 -8.86 14.91
C PHE A 39 7.28 -9.74 13.77
N TRP A 40 6.81 -9.13 12.70
CA TRP A 40 6.30 -9.83 11.53
C TRP A 40 6.69 -9.14 10.23
N SER A 41 6.60 -9.84 9.13
CA SER A 41 6.77 -9.29 7.78
C SER A 41 5.64 -9.75 6.86
N GLY A 42 5.49 -9.07 5.74
CA GLY A 42 4.49 -9.41 4.72
C GLY A 42 4.83 -8.76 3.38
N LEU A 43 4.21 -9.23 2.32
CA LEU A 43 4.38 -8.69 1.00
C LEU A 43 3.62 -7.36 0.85
N ARG A 44 4.28 -6.38 0.24
CA ARG A 44 3.70 -5.09 -0.05
C ARG A 44 3.34 -5.02 -1.54
N PRO A 45 2.11 -4.66 -1.91
CA PRO A 45 1.71 -4.55 -3.31
C PRO A 45 2.30 -3.28 -3.94
N MET A 46 3.47 -3.42 -4.54
CA MET A 46 4.17 -2.33 -5.22
C MET A 46 3.97 -2.41 -6.72
N THR A 47 3.69 -1.27 -7.34
CA THR A 47 3.74 -1.10 -8.79
C THR A 47 5.12 -0.59 -9.21
N PRO A 48 5.55 -0.78 -10.48
CA PRO A 48 6.86 -0.33 -10.95
C PRO A 48 7.10 1.18 -10.78
N ASP A 49 6.05 1.98 -10.92
CA ASP A 49 6.08 3.45 -10.85
C ASP A 49 5.59 4.01 -9.50
N SER A 50 5.29 3.14 -8.54
CA SER A 50 4.75 3.48 -7.22
C SER A 50 3.37 4.17 -7.24
N THR A 51 2.74 4.29 -8.41
CA THR A 51 1.39 4.82 -8.56
C THR A 51 0.38 3.68 -8.48
N PRO A 52 -0.70 3.76 -7.69
CA PRO A 52 -1.69 2.70 -7.60
C PRO A 52 -2.38 2.46 -8.95
N ILE A 53 -2.93 1.26 -9.11
CA ILE A 53 -3.79 0.93 -10.25
C ILE A 53 -5.23 1.07 -9.77
N ILE A 54 -5.94 2.07 -10.32
CA ILE A 54 -7.35 2.31 -10.06
C ILE A 54 -8.06 2.48 -11.39
N GLY A 55 -8.91 1.52 -11.75
CA GLY A 55 -9.59 1.58 -13.05
C GLY A 55 -10.06 0.23 -13.55
N TYR A 56 -10.54 0.24 -14.78
CA TYR A 56 -11.00 -0.97 -15.46
C TYR A 56 -9.81 -1.85 -15.85
N SER A 57 -10.01 -3.16 -15.73
CA SER A 57 -8.98 -4.17 -16.02
C SER A 57 -8.90 -4.60 -17.48
N GLY A 58 -9.84 -4.14 -18.32
CA GLY A 58 -10.09 -4.65 -19.65
C GLY A 58 -11.18 -5.72 -19.72
N PHE A 59 -11.71 -6.16 -18.57
CA PHE A 59 -12.91 -7.01 -18.48
C PHE A 59 -14.08 -6.18 -17.97
N ASP A 60 -15.26 -6.34 -18.58
CA ASP A 60 -16.44 -5.48 -18.35
C ASP A 60 -16.91 -5.42 -16.89
N ASN A 61 -16.66 -6.47 -16.11
CA ASN A 61 -17.13 -6.59 -14.73
C ASN A 61 -16.00 -6.62 -13.69
N LEU A 62 -14.80 -6.18 -14.07
CA LEU A 62 -13.64 -6.17 -13.15
C LEU A 62 -12.99 -4.79 -13.08
N THR A 63 -13.13 -4.14 -11.94
CA THR A 63 -12.45 -2.89 -11.59
C THR A 63 -11.33 -3.18 -10.61
N LEU A 64 -10.18 -2.57 -10.83
CA LEU A 64 -8.99 -2.69 -9.99
C LEU A 64 -8.88 -1.49 -9.05
N ASN A 65 -8.48 -1.75 -7.79
CA ASN A 65 -8.09 -0.75 -6.82
C ASN A 65 -6.97 -1.34 -5.96
N THR A 66 -5.72 -1.29 -6.44
CA THR A 66 -4.59 -2.03 -5.88
C THR A 66 -3.25 -1.31 -6.10
N GLY A 67 -2.16 -1.89 -5.59
CA GLY A 67 -0.82 -1.39 -5.86
C GLY A 67 -0.45 -0.11 -5.12
N HIS A 68 -1.07 0.19 -3.97
CA HIS A 68 -0.87 1.42 -3.21
C HIS A 68 0.47 1.52 -2.47
N GLY A 69 1.31 0.51 -2.58
CA GLY A 69 2.65 0.52 -2.00
C GLY A 69 2.67 0.83 -0.50
N THR A 70 3.43 1.85 -0.12
CA THR A 70 3.58 2.27 1.28
C THR A 70 2.47 3.21 1.76
N LEU A 71 1.66 3.77 0.87
CA LEU A 71 0.71 4.85 1.14
C LEU A 71 -0.76 4.39 1.14
N GLY A 72 -1.02 3.08 1.09
CA GLY A 72 -2.38 2.56 0.97
C GLY A 72 -3.33 3.04 2.07
N TRP A 73 -2.87 3.13 3.30
CA TRP A 73 -3.67 3.67 4.39
C TRP A 73 -4.03 5.15 4.18
N THR A 74 -3.04 5.96 3.87
CA THR A 74 -3.21 7.41 3.64
C THR A 74 -4.15 7.69 2.47
N MET A 75 -4.05 6.89 1.42
CA MET A 75 -4.84 7.05 0.19
C MET A 75 -6.20 6.37 0.24
N SER A 76 -6.51 5.61 1.28
CA SER A 76 -7.66 4.68 1.31
C SER A 76 -9.01 5.35 1.01
N LEU A 77 -9.29 6.51 1.61
CA LEU A 77 -10.54 7.23 1.39
C LEU A 77 -10.67 7.77 -0.04
N GLY A 78 -9.60 8.39 -0.55
CA GLY A 78 -9.59 8.94 -1.91
C GLY A 78 -9.69 7.84 -2.97
N SER A 79 -8.90 6.78 -2.86
CA SER A 79 -8.93 5.67 -3.80
C SER A 79 -10.23 4.87 -3.71
N GLY A 80 -10.80 4.74 -2.51
CA GLY A 80 -12.10 4.11 -2.31
C GLY A 80 -13.24 4.90 -2.96
N LYS A 81 -13.27 6.25 -2.76
CA LYS A 81 -14.24 7.10 -3.43
C LYS A 81 -14.11 7.01 -4.95
N LEU A 82 -12.89 7.11 -5.46
CA LEU A 82 -12.62 7.02 -6.89
C LEU A 82 -13.12 5.72 -7.50
N ALA A 83 -12.80 4.58 -6.87
CA ALA A 83 -13.28 3.28 -7.31
C ALA A 83 -14.81 3.18 -7.27
N ALA A 84 -15.44 3.73 -6.23
CA ALA A 84 -16.90 3.76 -6.12
C ALA A 84 -17.56 4.60 -7.23
N ASP A 85 -17.02 5.79 -7.52
CA ASP A 85 -17.50 6.65 -8.61
C ASP A 85 -17.44 5.91 -9.95
N MET A 86 -16.30 5.27 -10.25
CA MET A 86 -16.12 4.51 -11.49
C MET A 86 -17.09 3.34 -11.63
N VAL A 87 -17.26 2.54 -10.57
CA VAL A 87 -18.19 1.40 -10.59
C VAL A 87 -19.65 1.86 -10.74
N SER A 88 -19.97 3.02 -10.17
CA SER A 88 -21.32 3.61 -10.25
C SER A 88 -21.57 4.43 -11.51
N GLY A 89 -20.59 4.54 -12.42
CA GLY A 89 -20.68 5.36 -13.63
C GLY A 89 -20.72 6.87 -13.38
N VAL A 90 -20.25 7.30 -12.21
CA VAL A 90 -20.10 8.72 -11.84
C VAL A 90 -18.76 9.21 -12.36
N THR A 91 -18.72 10.40 -12.97
CA THR A 91 -17.45 10.99 -13.39
C THR A 91 -16.63 11.40 -12.17
N PRO A 92 -15.41 10.88 -12.00
CA PRO A 92 -14.55 11.27 -10.90
C PRO A 92 -14.18 12.75 -10.91
N GLU A 93 -14.01 13.33 -9.72
CA GLU A 93 -13.60 14.74 -9.55
C GLU A 93 -12.15 15.00 -9.94
N ILE A 94 -11.32 13.95 -9.95
CA ILE A 94 -9.91 14.02 -10.33
C ILE A 94 -9.65 13.24 -11.62
N ARG A 95 -8.58 13.60 -12.31
CA ARG A 95 -8.13 12.83 -13.49
C ARG A 95 -7.71 11.41 -13.09
N VAL A 96 -8.09 10.46 -13.93
CA VAL A 96 -7.86 9.03 -13.72
C VAL A 96 -7.06 8.37 -14.84
N ASP A 97 -6.73 9.12 -15.88
CA ASP A 97 -6.08 8.61 -17.09
C ASP A 97 -4.76 7.90 -16.80
N ASP A 98 -4.02 8.41 -15.80
CA ASP A 98 -2.72 7.91 -15.38
C ASP A 98 -2.80 6.77 -14.32
N LEU A 99 -4.01 6.37 -13.93
CA LEU A 99 -4.22 5.36 -12.90
C LEU A 99 -4.58 3.98 -13.47
N GLY A 100 -4.90 3.91 -14.75
CA GLY A 100 -5.30 2.68 -15.41
C GLY A 100 -4.14 1.69 -15.61
N LEU A 101 -4.49 0.42 -15.79
CA LEU A 101 -3.52 -0.64 -16.11
C LEU A 101 -2.83 -0.44 -17.47
N ASN A 102 -3.49 0.26 -18.39
CA ASN A 102 -3.01 0.55 -19.74
C ASN A 102 -1.73 1.41 -19.81
N ARG A 103 -1.35 2.06 -18.69
CA ARG A 103 -0.08 2.82 -18.64
C ARG A 103 1.19 1.97 -18.72
N TYR A 104 1.05 0.66 -18.64
CA TYR A 104 2.15 -0.30 -18.74
C TYR A 104 2.26 -0.97 -20.12
N HIS A 105 1.47 -0.52 -21.10
CA HIS A 105 1.45 -1.07 -22.47
C HIS A 105 1.92 -0.05 -23.49
#